data_12f3f9b42e4969028847b4f6165591b3
#
_entry.id   12f3f9b42e4969028847b4f6165591b3
#
_cell.length_a   1.000
_cell.length_b   1.000
_cell.length_c   1.000
_cell.angle_alpha   90.00
_cell.angle_beta   90.00
_cell.angle_gamma   90.00
#
_symmetry.space_group_name_H-M   'P 1'
#
loop_
_entity.id
_entity.type
_entity.pdbx_description
1 polymer ?
#
loop_
_entity_poly.entity_id
_entity_poly.type
_entity_poly.pdbx_seq_one_letter_code
_entity_poly.pdbx_strand_id
1 'polypeptide(L)'
;AEEIDKLQTIPYKTLLAAGEKAIANVRKEAEKEGIHSFIFGWGPTVDGNILPQQPEKQAELSKDIPMMIGTTLHEFCISTYVPELRNATLDQAKEMLKAKYGEKTDNYIEIFKKVYPAATPQDMIDFDVTFRPAAIEQGNWKAVQHAAPVYMYQFAWESPVMDGILRSTHCMEIAFVFDNIARCASMTGGGKDAQALADKMSSAWIQFARTGNPNVEGLPTW
;
A
#
# COMPACT_ATOMS: atom_id res chain seq x y z
N ALA A 1 -27.29 -22.71 1.56
CA ALA A 1 -27.84 -21.66 0.68
C ALA A 1 -29.03 -20.96 1.35
N GLU A 2 -30.08 -21.68 1.75
CA GLU A 2 -31.31 -21.11 2.33
C GLU A 2 -31.07 -20.28 3.62
N GLU A 3 -30.07 -20.61 4.44
CA GLU A 3 -29.74 -19.83 5.64
C GLU A 3 -29.00 -18.52 5.32
N ILE A 4 -28.19 -18.51 4.26
CA ILE A 4 -27.49 -17.31 3.82
C ILE A 4 -28.50 -16.28 3.27
N ASP A 5 -29.52 -16.73 2.54
CA ASP A 5 -30.54 -15.84 2.00
C ASP A 5 -31.35 -15.13 3.10
N LYS A 6 -31.48 -15.74 4.27
CA LYS A 6 -32.11 -15.12 5.44
C LYS A 6 -31.35 -13.88 5.94
N LEU A 7 -30.04 -13.80 5.71
CA LEU A 7 -29.25 -12.61 6.09
C LEU A 7 -29.77 -11.34 5.42
N GLN A 8 -30.32 -11.44 4.21
CA GLN A 8 -30.88 -10.30 3.47
C GLN A 8 -32.13 -9.71 4.13
N THR A 9 -32.79 -10.46 4.99
CA THR A 9 -33.99 -10.02 5.70
C THR A 9 -33.71 -9.48 7.10
N ILE A 10 -32.48 -9.60 7.59
CA ILE A 10 -32.09 -9.11 8.91
C ILE A 10 -31.87 -7.61 8.83
N PRO A 11 -32.40 -6.80 9.79
CA PRO A 11 -32.12 -5.39 9.85
C PRO A 11 -30.61 -5.10 9.88
N TYR A 12 -30.15 -4.16 9.06
CA TYR A 12 -28.74 -3.86 8.88
C TYR A 12 -27.98 -3.64 10.20
N LYS A 13 -28.55 -2.89 11.16
CA LYS A 13 -27.93 -2.65 12.47
C LYS A 13 -27.69 -3.92 13.28
N THR A 14 -28.63 -4.87 13.20
CA THR A 14 -28.52 -6.18 13.88
C THR A 14 -27.41 -7.01 13.24
N LEU A 15 -27.37 -7.02 11.90
CA LEU A 15 -26.34 -7.75 11.15
C LEU A 15 -24.94 -7.16 11.41
N LEU A 16 -24.82 -5.82 11.43
CA LEU A 16 -23.57 -5.13 11.72
C LEU A 16 -23.04 -5.50 13.12
N ALA A 17 -23.89 -5.41 14.16
CA ALA A 17 -23.48 -5.73 15.52
C ALA A 17 -23.07 -7.21 15.68
N ALA A 18 -23.75 -8.13 15.00
CA ALA A 18 -23.34 -9.53 14.95
C ALA A 18 -21.99 -9.73 14.26
N GLY A 19 -21.76 -9.00 13.15
CA GLY A 19 -20.52 -9.01 12.40
C GLY A 19 -19.34 -8.50 13.23
N GLU A 20 -19.49 -7.37 13.92
CA GLU A 20 -18.47 -6.80 14.81
C GLU A 20 -18.07 -7.79 15.91
N LYS A 21 -19.06 -8.44 16.51
CA LYS A 21 -18.82 -9.49 17.54
C LYS A 21 -18.07 -10.70 16.95
N ALA A 22 -18.44 -11.14 15.76
CA ALA A 22 -17.77 -12.24 15.08
C ALA A 22 -16.30 -11.90 14.77
N ILE A 23 -16.03 -10.70 14.22
CA ILE A 23 -14.66 -10.22 13.94
C ILE A 23 -13.84 -10.14 15.24
N ALA A 24 -14.42 -9.61 16.34
CA ALA A 24 -13.73 -9.54 17.61
C ALA A 24 -13.35 -10.93 18.16
N ASN A 25 -14.21 -11.94 17.97
CA ASN A 25 -13.91 -13.31 18.36
C ASN A 25 -12.80 -13.93 17.50
N VAL A 26 -12.87 -13.77 16.16
CA VAL A 26 -11.82 -14.25 15.24
C VAL A 26 -10.47 -13.63 15.59
N ARG A 27 -10.44 -12.33 15.87
CA ARG A 27 -9.22 -11.63 16.29
C ARG A 27 -8.61 -12.25 17.55
N LYS A 28 -9.41 -12.50 18.58
CA LYS A 28 -8.95 -13.12 19.83
C LYS A 28 -8.37 -14.51 19.61
N GLU A 29 -8.98 -15.31 18.75
CA GLU A 29 -8.46 -16.65 18.44
C GLU A 29 -7.15 -16.56 17.66
N ALA A 30 -7.08 -15.69 16.65
CA ALA A 30 -5.86 -15.44 15.88
C ALA A 30 -4.69 -14.96 16.76
N GLU A 31 -4.96 -14.07 17.72
CA GLU A 31 -3.94 -13.59 18.68
C GLU A 31 -3.36 -14.72 19.54
N LYS A 32 -4.18 -15.72 19.92
CA LYS A 32 -3.69 -16.90 20.66
C LYS A 32 -2.73 -17.75 19.83
N GLU A 33 -2.92 -17.75 18.51
CA GLU A 33 -2.07 -18.45 17.57
C GLU A 33 -0.86 -17.62 17.11
N GLY A 34 -0.66 -16.41 17.67
CA GLY A 34 0.41 -15.49 17.31
C GLY A 34 0.20 -14.81 15.96
N ILE A 35 -1.01 -14.87 15.41
CA ILE A 35 -1.37 -14.21 14.15
C ILE A 35 -1.79 -12.77 14.45
N HIS A 36 -0.97 -11.82 14.01
CA HIS A 36 -1.25 -10.40 14.11
C HIS A 36 -1.53 -9.86 12.71
N SER A 37 -2.78 -9.51 12.43
CA SER A 37 -3.17 -8.87 11.18
C SER A 37 -3.68 -7.46 11.43
N PHE A 38 -3.25 -6.53 10.59
CA PHE A 38 -3.78 -5.17 10.57
C PHE A 38 -5.25 -5.15 10.08
N ILE A 39 -5.62 -6.09 9.21
CA ILE A 39 -6.94 -6.15 8.59
C ILE A 39 -7.64 -7.44 9.02
N PHE A 40 -8.41 -7.37 10.12
CA PHE A 40 -9.44 -8.35 10.40
C PHE A 40 -10.79 -7.73 10.02
N GLY A 41 -11.45 -8.32 9.05
CA GLY A 41 -12.74 -7.80 8.59
C GLY A 41 -13.43 -8.73 7.60
N TRP A 42 -14.52 -8.27 7.05
CA TRP A 42 -15.22 -8.93 5.96
C TRP A 42 -14.48 -8.69 4.66
N GLY A 43 -14.10 -9.77 4.00
CA GLY A 43 -13.34 -9.69 2.76
C GLY A 43 -13.36 -11.02 2.01
N PRO A 44 -12.69 -11.10 0.86
CA PRO A 44 -12.55 -12.35 0.12
C PRO A 44 -11.93 -13.43 1.02
N THR A 45 -12.56 -14.59 1.01
CA THR A 45 -12.15 -15.73 1.85
C THR A 45 -11.71 -16.88 0.96
N VAL A 46 -10.58 -17.50 1.29
CA VAL A 46 -10.14 -18.73 0.64
C VAL A 46 -11.15 -19.83 0.93
N ASP A 47 -11.87 -20.24 -0.10
CA ASP A 47 -12.95 -21.23 -0.05
C ASP A 47 -12.61 -22.55 -0.76
N GLY A 48 -11.43 -22.64 -1.34
CA GLY A 48 -10.94 -23.80 -2.08
C GLY A 48 -11.58 -24.00 -3.46
N ASN A 49 -12.46 -23.08 -3.89
CA ASN A 49 -13.19 -23.16 -5.14
C ASN A 49 -13.06 -21.89 -5.99
N ILE A 50 -13.73 -20.80 -5.60
CA ILE A 50 -13.63 -19.51 -6.32
C ILE A 50 -12.29 -18.85 -6.00
N LEU A 51 -11.89 -18.89 -4.75
CA LEU A 51 -10.59 -18.46 -4.27
C LEU A 51 -9.83 -19.66 -3.68
N PRO A 52 -9.15 -20.48 -4.51
CA PRO A 52 -8.55 -21.74 -4.08
C PRO A 52 -7.40 -21.56 -3.10
N GLN A 53 -6.72 -20.41 -3.12
CA GLN A 53 -5.61 -20.06 -2.23
C GLN A 53 -5.50 -18.52 -2.12
N GLN A 54 -4.58 -18.03 -1.32
CA GLN A 54 -4.35 -16.59 -1.17
C GLN A 54 -4.03 -15.94 -2.53
N PRO A 55 -4.58 -14.73 -2.82
CA PRO A 55 -4.45 -14.08 -4.13
C PRO A 55 -3.01 -13.91 -4.60
N GLU A 56 -2.10 -13.56 -3.70
CA GLU A 56 -0.67 -13.39 -4.02
C GLU A 56 -0.02 -14.69 -4.50
N LYS A 57 -0.56 -15.85 -4.13
CA LYS A 57 -0.07 -17.17 -4.54
C LYS A 57 -0.77 -17.73 -5.78
N GLN A 58 -1.78 -17.01 -6.29
CA GLN A 58 -2.56 -17.44 -7.47
C GLN A 58 -2.00 -16.91 -8.80
N ALA A 59 -0.75 -16.51 -8.83
CA ALA A 59 -0.13 -15.98 -10.04
C ALA A 59 -0.27 -16.92 -11.25
N GLU A 60 -0.36 -18.24 -11.04
CA GLU A 60 -0.53 -19.20 -12.13
C GLU A 60 -1.85 -19.05 -12.87
N LEU A 61 -2.94 -18.74 -12.17
CA LEU A 61 -4.26 -18.53 -12.80
C LEU A 61 -4.30 -17.29 -13.69
N SER A 62 -3.46 -16.32 -13.39
CA SER A 62 -3.34 -15.04 -14.13
C SER A 62 -2.00 -14.89 -14.85
N LYS A 63 -1.23 -15.97 -15.03
CA LYS A 63 0.14 -15.89 -15.53
C LYS A 63 0.26 -15.21 -16.89
N ASP A 64 -0.75 -15.37 -17.75
CA ASP A 64 -0.77 -14.83 -19.10
C ASP A 64 -1.35 -13.39 -19.18
N ILE A 65 -1.71 -12.80 -18.03
CA ILE A 65 -2.26 -11.45 -17.94
C ILE A 65 -1.17 -10.52 -17.41
N PRO A 66 -0.76 -9.46 -18.13
CA PRO A 66 0.16 -8.46 -17.62
C PRO A 66 -0.34 -7.84 -16.32
N MET A 67 0.58 -7.58 -15.39
CA MET A 67 0.24 -6.95 -14.11
C MET A 67 1.07 -5.69 -13.89
N MET A 68 0.45 -4.64 -13.37
CA MET A 68 1.12 -3.46 -12.84
C MET A 68 0.71 -3.28 -11.39
N ILE A 69 1.69 -3.18 -10.49
CA ILE A 69 1.47 -3.08 -9.04
C ILE A 69 2.45 -2.09 -8.44
N GLY A 70 2.01 -1.36 -7.43
CA GLY A 70 2.88 -0.43 -6.73
C GLY A 70 2.28 0.05 -5.42
N THR A 71 3.06 0.86 -4.72
CA THR A 71 2.68 1.47 -3.45
C THR A 71 3.19 2.89 -3.39
N THR A 72 2.65 3.68 -2.49
CA THR A 72 3.27 4.96 -2.14
C THR A 72 4.46 4.74 -1.19
N LEU A 73 5.36 5.71 -1.13
CA LEU A 73 6.57 5.61 -0.29
C LEU A 73 6.23 5.64 1.20
N HIS A 74 5.20 6.40 1.57
CA HIS A 74 4.86 6.70 2.96
C HIS A 74 3.40 6.37 3.30
N GLU A 75 2.79 5.38 2.72
CA GLU A 75 1.36 5.01 2.85
C GLU A 75 0.64 5.63 4.07
N PHE A 76 0.86 5.12 5.27
CA PHE A 76 0.31 5.67 6.51
C PHE A 76 1.41 6.33 7.34
N CYS A 77 1.73 7.60 7.03
CA CYS A 77 2.70 8.37 7.78
C CYS A 77 2.24 8.58 9.23
N ILE A 78 2.90 7.91 10.17
CA ILE A 78 2.54 8.04 11.59
C ILE A 78 2.74 9.47 12.11
N SER A 79 3.73 10.20 11.58
CA SER A 79 4.00 11.59 11.92
C SER A 79 2.87 12.55 11.53
N THR A 80 1.97 12.14 10.63
CA THR A 80 0.75 12.89 10.30
C THR A 80 -0.22 12.91 11.49
N TYR A 81 -0.28 11.81 12.24
CA TYR A 81 -1.18 11.64 13.39
C TYR A 81 -0.52 11.99 14.73
N VAL A 82 0.82 11.94 14.79
CA VAL A 82 1.63 12.23 15.96
C VAL A 82 2.62 13.34 15.62
N PRO A 83 2.21 14.63 15.73
CA PRO A 83 2.99 15.77 15.26
C PRO A 83 4.39 15.89 15.86
N GLU A 84 4.61 15.37 17.06
CA GLU A 84 5.89 15.39 17.76
C GLU A 84 6.97 14.60 17.00
N LEU A 85 6.57 13.63 16.21
CA LEU A 85 7.49 12.79 15.42
C LEU A 85 8.04 13.50 14.17
N ARG A 86 7.47 14.65 13.79
CA ARG A 86 7.93 15.45 12.63
C ARG A 86 9.36 15.91 12.78
N ASN A 87 9.80 16.16 14.01
CA ASN A 87 11.14 16.57 14.34
C ASN A 87 11.83 15.52 15.21
N ALA A 88 11.50 14.25 15.03
CA ALA A 88 12.08 13.17 15.79
C ALA A 88 13.61 13.17 15.69
N THR A 89 14.26 13.01 16.82
CA THR A 89 15.70 12.74 16.85
C THR A 89 15.96 11.29 16.42
N LEU A 90 17.22 10.99 16.07
CA LEU A 90 17.60 9.62 15.72
C LEU A 90 17.34 8.64 16.87
N ASP A 91 17.51 9.07 18.11
CA ASP A 91 17.27 8.24 19.30
C ASP A 91 15.79 7.94 19.45
N GLN A 92 14.91 8.94 19.27
CA GLN A 92 13.46 8.73 19.27
C GLN A 92 13.01 7.78 18.16
N ALA A 93 13.51 7.99 16.94
CA ALA A 93 13.24 7.09 15.82
C ALA A 93 13.73 5.66 16.13
N LYS A 94 14.93 5.51 16.70
CA LYS A 94 15.49 4.22 17.09
C LYS A 94 14.63 3.50 18.12
N GLU A 95 14.14 4.17 19.15
CA GLU A 95 13.24 3.57 20.13
C GLU A 95 11.93 3.07 19.51
N MET A 96 11.33 3.85 18.62
CA MET A 96 10.12 3.44 17.90
C MET A 96 10.38 2.25 16.97
N LEU A 97 11.46 2.28 16.21
CA LEU A 97 11.85 1.20 15.31
C LEU A 97 12.21 -0.08 16.09
N LYS A 98 12.75 0.06 17.31
CA LYS A 98 13.09 -1.06 18.18
C LYS A 98 11.85 -1.85 18.62
N ALA A 99 10.74 -1.15 18.90
CA ALA A 99 9.48 -1.82 19.18
C ALA A 99 9.00 -2.71 18.03
N LYS A 100 9.37 -2.37 16.78
CA LYS A 100 8.97 -3.07 15.56
C LYS A 100 9.99 -4.12 15.12
N TYR A 101 11.29 -3.79 15.16
CA TYR A 101 12.37 -4.60 14.57
C TYR A 101 13.27 -5.30 15.59
N GLY A 102 13.10 -5.00 16.90
CA GLY A 102 13.91 -5.59 17.97
C GLY A 102 15.40 -5.40 17.73
N GLU A 103 16.15 -6.50 17.78
CA GLU A 103 17.61 -6.52 17.57
C GLU A 103 18.04 -6.13 16.14
N LYS A 104 17.11 -6.16 15.16
CA LYS A 104 17.40 -5.80 13.76
C LYS A 104 17.36 -4.28 13.51
N THR A 105 17.05 -3.47 14.51
CA THR A 105 16.86 -2.02 14.37
C THR A 105 18.09 -1.31 13.81
N ASP A 106 19.28 -1.59 14.34
CA ASP A 106 20.51 -0.95 13.88
C ASP A 106 20.84 -1.30 12.43
N ASN A 107 20.63 -2.56 12.05
CA ASN A 107 20.80 -3.01 10.68
C ASN A 107 19.78 -2.34 9.73
N TYR A 108 18.51 -2.19 10.17
CA TYR A 108 17.51 -1.45 9.41
C TYR A 108 17.96 -0.01 9.15
N ILE A 109 18.40 0.71 10.18
CA ILE A 109 18.86 2.10 10.09
C ILE A 109 20.07 2.21 9.15
N GLU A 110 21.02 1.30 9.25
CA GLU A 110 22.20 1.29 8.39
C GLU A 110 21.83 1.11 6.91
N ILE A 111 20.99 0.10 6.61
CA ILE A 111 20.53 -0.16 5.24
C ILE A 111 19.71 1.02 4.72
N PHE A 112 18.80 1.56 5.55
CA PHE A 112 17.96 2.68 5.18
C PHE A 112 18.80 3.89 4.76
N LYS A 113 19.82 4.25 5.55
CA LYS A 113 20.75 5.35 5.24
C LYS A 113 21.58 5.11 3.98
N LYS A 114 21.89 3.87 3.66
CA LYS A 114 22.59 3.54 2.40
C LYS A 114 21.70 3.78 1.18
N VAL A 115 20.42 3.45 1.29
CA VAL A 115 19.46 3.58 0.18
C VAL A 115 18.96 5.03 0.06
N TYR A 116 18.76 5.71 1.20
CA TYR A 116 18.24 7.06 1.30
C TYR A 116 19.22 7.95 2.10
N PRO A 117 20.36 8.38 1.52
CA PRO A 117 21.41 9.09 2.27
C PRO A 117 20.97 10.43 2.88
N ALA A 118 19.99 11.08 2.27
CA ALA A 118 19.46 12.37 2.73
C ALA A 118 18.26 12.22 3.70
N ALA A 119 17.86 10.98 4.02
CA ALA A 119 16.69 10.74 4.85
C ALA A 119 16.88 11.22 6.29
N THR A 120 15.82 11.81 6.80
CA THR A 120 15.70 12.24 8.19
C THR A 120 15.25 11.07 9.08
N PRO A 121 15.34 11.19 10.43
CA PRO A 121 14.77 10.20 11.32
C PRO A 121 13.26 10.02 11.13
N GLN A 122 12.53 11.09 10.77
CA GLN A 122 11.12 11.02 10.43
C GLN A 122 10.87 10.10 9.22
N ASP A 123 11.69 10.20 8.17
CA ASP A 123 11.54 9.35 6.98
C ASP A 123 11.65 7.86 7.32
N MET A 124 12.52 7.51 8.27
CA MET A 124 12.68 6.12 8.72
C MET A 124 11.47 5.59 9.46
N ILE A 125 10.75 6.46 10.19
CA ILE A 125 9.53 6.12 10.93
C ILE A 125 8.35 5.99 9.98
N ASP A 126 8.24 6.91 9.02
CA ASP A 126 7.09 7.04 8.11
C ASP A 126 7.17 6.10 6.89
N PHE A 127 8.30 5.44 6.69
CA PHE A 127 8.48 4.54 5.55
C PHE A 127 7.48 3.37 5.57
N ASP A 128 6.82 3.14 4.44
CA ASP A 128 5.87 2.04 4.34
C ASP A 128 6.55 0.66 4.43
N VAL A 129 6.13 -0.09 5.42
CA VAL A 129 6.52 -1.49 5.62
C VAL A 129 5.30 -2.41 5.72
N THR A 130 4.12 -1.89 5.41
CA THR A 130 2.84 -2.59 5.50
C THR A 130 2.42 -3.14 4.14
N PHE A 131 2.31 -2.27 3.15
CA PHE A 131 1.84 -2.66 1.81
C PHE A 131 2.97 -3.07 0.88
N ARG A 132 4.11 -2.38 0.95
CA ARG A 132 5.22 -2.61 0.04
C ARG A 132 5.78 -4.03 0.07
N PRO A 133 6.02 -4.68 1.24
CA PRO A 133 6.49 -6.05 1.26
C PRO A 133 5.54 -7.01 0.56
N ALA A 134 4.24 -6.89 0.79
CA ALA A 134 3.23 -7.72 0.15
C ALA A 134 3.15 -7.48 -1.37
N ALA A 135 3.24 -6.21 -1.81
CA ALA A 135 3.27 -5.87 -3.23
C ALA A 135 4.52 -6.46 -3.93
N ILE A 136 5.69 -6.40 -3.28
CA ILE A 136 6.93 -7.02 -3.80
C ILE A 136 6.77 -8.54 -3.87
N GLU A 137 6.23 -9.17 -2.83
CA GLU A 137 6.00 -10.61 -2.82
C GLU A 137 5.08 -11.03 -3.95
N GLN A 138 3.95 -10.35 -4.14
CA GLN A 138 3.01 -10.60 -5.22
C GLN A 138 3.68 -10.40 -6.60
N GLY A 139 4.46 -9.33 -6.77
CA GLY A 139 5.22 -9.08 -7.99
C GLY A 139 6.22 -10.20 -8.29
N ASN A 140 6.95 -10.68 -7.28
CA ASN A 140 7.89 -11.78 -7.41
C ASN A 140 7.17 -13.09 -7.78
N TRP A 141 6.06 -13.42 -7.12
CA TRP A 141 5.24 -14.59 -7.48
C TRP A 141 4.79 -14.55 -8.93
N LYS A 142 4.42 -13.36 -9.42
CA LYS A 142 4.04 -13.16 -10.81
C LYS A 142 5.23 -13.32 -11.76
N ALA A 143 6.38 -12.75 -11.43
CA ALA A 143 7.58 -12.77 -12.26
C ALA A 143 8.14 -14.17 -12.45
N VAL A 144 8.15 -15.03 -11.42
CA VAL A 144 8.66 -16.41 -11.51
C VAL A 144 7.84 -17.32 -12.42
N GLN A 145 6.63 -16.90 -12.84
CA GLN A 145 5.83 -17.64 -13.82
C GLN A 145 6.41 -17.54 -15.25
N HIS A 146 7.29 -16.58 -15.53
CA HIS A 146 7.94 -16.37 -16.83
C HIS A 146 6.96 -16.32 -18.02
N ALA A 147 5.76 -15.80 -17.78
CA ALA A 147 4.71 -15.63 -18.79
C ALA A 147 4.48 -14.16 -19.09
N ALA A 148 3.30 -13.59 -18.77
CA ALA A 148 3.08 -12.16 -18.98
C ALA A 148 3.93 -11.30 -18.02
N PRO A 149 4.35 -10.09 -18.44
CA PRO A 149 5.22 -9.23 -17.62
C PRO A 149 4.51 -8.69 -16.37
N VAL A 150 5.32 -8.38 -15.37
CA VAL A 150 4.91 -7.60 -14.20
C VAL A 150 5.74 -6.33 -14.13
N TYR A 151 5.05 -5.22 -13.92
CA TYR A 151 5.64 -3.88 -13.78
C TYR A 151 5.40 -3.39 -12.37
N MET A 152 6.45 -2.91 -11.72
CA MET A 152 6.34 -2.41 -10.35
C MET A 152 6.72 -0.94 -10.28
N TYR A 153 5.96 -0.16 -9.50
CA TYR A 153 6.27 1.25 -9.25
C TYR A 153 6.30 1.57 -7.76
N GLN A 154 6.99 2.64 -7.43
CA GLN A 154 6.89 3.30 -6.15
C GLN A 154 6.57 4.77 -6.39
N PHE A 155 5.45 5.21 -5.87
CA PHE A 155 5.07 6.61 -5.92
C PHE A 155 5.74 7.38 -4.78
N ALA A 156 6.53 8.39 -5.12
CA ALA A 156 7.36 9.13 -4.19
C ALA A 156 7.20 10.67 -4.30
N TRP A 157 6.07 11.14 -4.81
CA TRP A 157 5.77 12.57 -4.79
C TRP A 157 5.55 13.03 -3.36
N GLU A 158 6.37 13.96 -2.89
CA GLU A 158 6.18 14.58 -1.59
C GLU A 158 5.33 15.84 -1.71
N SER A 159 4.14 15.78 -1.15
CA SER A 159 3.21 16.90 -1.16
C SER A 159 3.75 18.08 -0.33
N PRO A 160 3.74 19.31 -0.86
CA PRO A 160 4.09 20.49 -0.08
C PRO A 160 2.99 20.94 0.90
N VAL A 161 1.83 20.29 0.86
CA VAL A 161 0.68 20.66 1.70
C VAL A 161 1.00 20.46 3.18
N MET A 162 0.57 21.40 4.02
CA MET A 162 0.81 21.41 5.46
C MET A 162 2.30 21.26 5.81
N ASP A 163 3.13 22.06 5.15
CA ASP A 163 4.58 22.05 5.33
C ASP A 163 5.24 20.67 5.06
N GLY A 164 4.69 19.94 4.07
CA GLY A 164 5.24 18.66 3.64
C GLY A 164 4.86 17.46 4.50
N ILE A 165 3.96 17.64 5.47
CA ILE A 165 3.61 16.58 6.42
C ILE A 165 2.92 15.39 5.80
N LEU A 166 2.21 15.61 4.70
CA LEU A 166 1.50 14.53 4.02
C LEU A 166 2.42 13.56 3.30
N ARG A 167 3.65 13.96 3.02
CA ARG A 167 4.60 13.11 2.29
C ARG A 167 3.97 12.52 1.02
N SER A 168 4.33 11.28 0.70
CA SER A 168 3.66 10.46 -0.33
C SER A 168 2.61 9.57 0.33
N THR A 169 1.56 10.19 0.91
CA THR A 169 0.58 9.47 1.72
C THR A 169 -0.33 8.56 0.90
N HIS A 170 -1.02 7.67 1.60
CA HIS A 170 -1.98 6.72 1.05
C HIS A 170 -2.99 7.36 0.09
N CYS A 171 -3.23 6.72 -1.05
CA CYS A 171 -4.14 7.15 -2.11
C CYS A 171 -3.75 8.45 -2.85
N MET A 172 -2.59 9.05 -2.57
CA MET A 172 -2.20 10.29 -3.26
C MET A 172 -1.93 10.06 -4.75
N GLU A 173 -1.38 8.91 -5.13
CA GLU A 173 -1.10 8.55 -6.51
C GLU A 173 -2.34 8.51 -7.39
N ILE A 174 -3.52 8.29 -6.80
CA ILE A 174 -4.80 8.24 -7.53
C ILE A 174 -5.06 9.55 -8.26
N ALA A 175 -4.76 10.70 -7.64
CA ALA A 175 -4.91 12.00 -8.26
C ALA A 175 -4.02 12.16 -9.50
N PHE A 176 -2.84 11.55 -9.51
CA PHE A 176 -1.89 11.58 -10.62
C PHE A 176 -2.28 10.59 -11.72
N VAL A 177 -2.67 9.37 -11.35
CA VAL A 177 -3.11 8.35 -12.30
C VAL A 177 -4.34 8.81 -13.09
N PHE A 178 -5.28 9.48 -12.46
CA PHE A 178 -6.51 9.96 -13.09
C PHE A 178 -6.43 11.41 -13.58
N ASP A 179 -5.26 12.03 -13.55
CA ASP A 179 -5.03 13.40 -14.01
C ASP A 179 -6.00 14.42 -13.35
N ASN A 180 -6.16 14.30 -12.05
CA ASN A 180 -7.11 15.08 -11.25
C ASN A 180 -6.43 16.13 -10.33
N ILE A 181 -5.22 16.57 -10.66
CA ILE A 181 -4.41 17.46 -9.81
C ILE A 181 -5.16 18.73 -9.40
N ALA A 182 -5.82 19.37 -10.35
CA ALA A 182 -6.56 20.60 -10.08
C ALA A 182 -7.71 20.42 -9.05
N ARG A 183 -8.28 19.21 -8.97
CA ARG A 183 -9.36 18.88 -8.02
C ARG A 183 -8.83 18.37 -6.67
N CYS A 184 -7.58 17.92 -6.65
CA CYS A 184 -6.94 17.31 -5.49
C CYS A 184 -5.77 18.16 -4.94
N ALA A 185 -5.74 19.45 -5.24
CA ALA A 185 -4.66 20.36 -4.83
C ALA A 185 -4.48 20.41 -3.29
N SER A 186 -5.56 20.23 -2.52
CA SER A 186 -5.50 20.15 -1.04
C SER A 186 -4.72 18.94 -0.52
N MET A 187 -4.46 17.94 -1.36
CA MET A 187 -3.66 16.76 -1.02
C MET A 187 -2.33 16.74 -1.77
N THR A 188 -2.33 17.06 -3.06
CA THR A 188 -1.14 16.97 -3.93
C THR A 188 -0.25 18.21 -3.90
N GLY A 189 -0.77 19.35 -3.44
CA GLY A 189 -0.13 20.66 -3.53
C GLY A 189 -0.41 21.38 -4.84
N GLY A 190 -0.93 20.71 -5.86
CA GLY A 190 -1.18 21.31 -7.17
C GLY A 190 0.10 21.76 -7.87
N GLY A 191 -0.06 22.72 -8.79
CA GLY A 191 1.08 23.33 -9.49
C GLY A 191 1.58 22.58 -10.72
N LYS A 192 2.56 23.17 -11.40
CA LYS A 192 3.03 22.65 -12.68
C LYS A 192 3.80 21.33 -12.57
N ASP A 193 4.53 21.13 -11.50
CA ASP A 193 5.34 19.92 -11.32
C ASP A 193 4.46 18.71 -11.03
N ALA A 194 3.43 18.88 -10.16
CA ALA A 194 2.44 17.85 -9.92
C ALA A 194 1.68 17.50 -11.20
N GLN A 195 1.26 18.51 -11.98
CA GLN A 195 0.59 18.27 -13.25
C GLN A 195 1.50 17.53 -14.24
N ALA A 196 2.75 17.95 -14.39
CA ALA A 196 3.71 17.28 -15.29
C ALA A 196 3.97 15.82 -14.91
N LEU A 197 3.95 15.49 -13.61
CA LEU A 197 4.02 14.11 -13.16
C LEU A 197 2.71 13.34 -13.47
N ALA A 198 1.55 13.99 -13.25
CA ALA A 198 0.26 13.39 -13.57
C ALA A 198 0.11 13.07 -15.06
N ASP A 199 0.53 13.97 -15.95
CA ASP A 199 0.54 13.75 -17.40
C ASP A 199 1.31 12.47 -17.77
N LYS A 200 2.46 12.25 -17.16
CA LYS A 200 3.30 11.06 -17.39
C LYS A 200 2.65 9.80 -16.79
N MET A 201 2.19 9.89 -15.54
CA MET A 201 1.59 8.74 -14.86
C MET A 201 0.31 8.29 -15.55
N SER A 202 -0.62 9.22 -15.84
CA SER A 202 -1.87 8.89 -16.53
C SER A 202 -1.61 8.27 -17.91
N SER A 203 -0.63 8.79 -18.65
CA SER A 203 -0.22 8.22 -19.94
C SER A 203 0.27 6.78 -19.83
N ALA A 204 1.10 6.47 -18.83
CA ALA A 204 1.59 5.12 -18.60
C ALA A 204 0.45 4.16 -18.23
N TRP A 205 -0.50 4.57 -17.37
CA TRP A 205 -1.68 3.76 -17.02
C TRP A 205 -2.61 3.52 -18.19
N ILE A 206 -2.88 4.56 -19.02
CA ILE A 206 -3.68 4.43 -20.23
C ILE A 206 -3.00 3.46 -21.22
N GLN A 207 -1.69 3.59 -21.39
CA GLN A 207 -0.93 2.71 -22.28
C GLN A 207 -0.96 1.27 -21.79
N PHE A 208 -0.75 1.05 -20.49
CA PHE A 208 -0.86 -0.28 -19.89
C PHE A 208 -2.26 -0.88 -20.06
N ALA A 209 -3.32 -0.11 -19.83
CA ALA A 209 -4.70 -0.57 -20.02
C ALA A 209 -5.01 -0.98 -21.46
N ARG A 210 -4.36 -0.34 -22.44
CA ARG A 210 -4.56 -0.64 -23.87
C ARG A 210 -3.73 -1.81 -24.37
N THR A 211 -2.52 -1.99 -23.83
CA THR A 211 -1.52 -2.88 -24.44
C THR A 211 -0.91 -3.90 -23.49
N GLY A 212 -1.15 -3.78 -22.18
CA GLY A 212 -0.45 -4.54 -21.15
C GLY A 212 1.00 -4.09 -20.92
N ASN A 213 1.42 -2.94 -21.48
CA ASN A 213 2.77 -2.41 -21.38
C ASN A 213 2.70 -0.91 -21.03
N PRO A 214 3.29 -0.43 -19.91
CA PRO A 214 3.20 0.97 -19.48
C PRO A 214 4.21 1.91 -20.17
N ASN A 215 5.09 1.39 -21.02
CA ASN A 215 6.15 2.19 -21.62
C ASN A 215 5.57 3.27 -22.54
N VAL A 216 5.90 4.52 -22.27
CA VAL A 216 5.54 5.70 -23.05
C VAL A 216 6.76 6.61 -23.23
N GLU A 217 6.72 7.46 -24.27
CA GLU A 217 7.75 8.46 -24.50
C GLU A 217 7.87 9.41 -23.28
N GLY A 218 9.10 9.78 -22.93
CA GLY A 218 9.38 10.70 -21.82
C GLY A 218 9.44 10.06 -20.44
N LEU A 219 9.28 8.74 -20.33
CA LEU A 219 9.57 7.94 -19.14
C LEU A 219 10.75 6.99 -19.40
N PRO A 220 11.53 6.63 -18.36
CA PRO A 220 12.46 5.52 -18.45
C PRO A 220 11.72 4.22 -18.84
N THR A 221 12.40 3.33 -19.55
CA THR A 221 11.85 2.00 -19.86
C THR A 221 11.68 1.20 -18.55
N TRP A 222 10.52 0.62 -18.42
CA TRP A 222 10.17 -0.24 -17.28
C TRP A 222 10.80 -1.63 -17.43
#